data_002784e3607df11887ae12d01b695402
#
_entry.id   002784e3607df11887ae12d01b695402
#
_cell.length_a   1.000
_cell.length_b   1.000
_cell.length_c   1.000
_cell.angle_alpha   90.00
_cell.angle_beta   90.00
_cell.angle_gamma   90.00
#
_symmetry.space_group_name_H-M   'P 1'
#
loop_
_entity.id
_entity.type
_entity.pdbx_description
1 polymer ?
#
loop_
_entity_poly.entity_id
_entity_poly.type
_entity_poly.pdbx_seq_one_letter_code
_entity_poly.pdbx_strand_id
1 'polypeptide(L)'
;YQIEPLLLKAISAGESSLKPGAININKDRKTGKASSTDYGLMQINSTHIPKLIKMGVIKKSEDLITKPCLNIHIGSWILARHFQICGVSWNCLGSYNAGFRKDRHETREQYANKVWRIYRDMKGICLPGQGGRQCRQS
;
A
#
# COMPACT_ATOMS: atom_id res chain seq x y z
N TYR A 1 -5.81 6.23 14.32
CA TYR A 1 -4.46 6.34 13.76
C TYR A 1 -4.43 7.33 12.61
N GLN A 2 -3.50 8.26 12.69
CA GLN A 2 -3.18 9.07 11.53
C GLN A 2 -1.89 8.54 10.90
N ILE A 3 -1.98 8.21 9.63
CA ILE A 3 -0.80 7.78 8.88
C ILE A 3 -0.17 9.02 8.24
N GLU A 4 1.14 9.14 8.37
CA GLU A 4 1.88 10.26 7.78
C GLU A 4 1.63 10.34 6.28
N PRO A 5 1.26 11.53 5.74
CA PRO A 5 0.97 11.67 4.30
C PRO A 5 2.12 11.23 3.39
N LEU A 6 3.38 11.50 3.78
CA LEU A 6 4.53 11.10 2.98
C LEU A 6 4.66 9.57 2.91
N LEU A 7 4.34 8.87 4.00
CA LEU A 7 4.33 7.41 3.99
C LEU A 7 3.25 6.87 3.05
N LEU A 8 2.06 7.46 3.05
CA LEU A 8 0.99 7.09 2.11
C LEU A 8 1.42 7.31 0.66
N LYS A 9 2.14 8.39 0.40
CA LYS A 9 2.71 8.65 -0.93
C LYS A 9 3.75 7.61 -1.32
N ALA A 10 4.62 7.22 -0.39
CA ALA A 10 5.62 6.18 -0.63
C ALA A 10 4.97 4.83 -0.93
N ILE A 11 3.93 4.45 -0.19
CA ILE A 11 3.16 3.24 -0.45
C ILE A 11 2.52 3.31 -1.83
N SER A 12 1.88 4.42 -2.18
CA SER A 12 1.24 4.60 -3.48
C SER A 12 2.25 4.52 -4.63
N ALA A 13 3.44 5.09 -4.44
CA ALA A 13 4.52 4.98 -5.43
C ALA A 13 4.95 3.53 -5.62
N GLY A 14 5.06 2.76 -4.55
CA GLY A 14 5.41 1.35 -4.60
C GLY A 14 4.31 0.46 -5.17
N GLU A 15 3.06 0.79 -4.89
CA GLU A 15 1.91 -0.03 -5.31
C GLU A 15 1.50 0.22 -6.76
N SER A 16 1.40 1.47 -7.16
CA SER A 16 0.79 1.85 -8.43
C SER A 16 1.66 2.77 -9.29
N SER A 17 2.88 3.07 -8.86
CA SER A 17 3.72 4.11 -9.49
C SER A 17 2.99 5.46 -9.56
N LEU A 18 2.18 5.76 -8.54
CA LEU A 18 1.35 6.98 -8.45
C LEU A 18 0.34 7.11 -9.58
N LYS A 19 -0.15 5.99 -10.12
CA LYS A 19 -1.17 5.99 -11.19
C LYS A 19 -2.55 5.76 -10.59
N PRO A 20 -3.44 6.79 -10.62
CA PRO A 20 -4.79 6.65 -10.04
C PRO A 20 -5.66 5.58 -10.69
N GLY A 21 -5.44 5.32 -11.98
CA GLY A 21 -6.22 4.32 -12.73
C GLY A 21 -5.61 2.93 -12.75
N ALA A 22 -4.58 2.66 -11.94
CA ALA A 22 -3.92 1.35 -11.95
C ALA A 22 -4.87 0.24 -11.52
N ILE A 23 -4.96 -0.81 -12.32
CA ILE A 23 -5.75 -2.02 -12.03
C ILE A 23 -4.84 -3.22 -12.27
N ASN A 24 -4.71 -4.08 -11.27
CA ASN A 24 -3.91 -5.30 -11.37
C ASN A 24 -4.76 -6.49 -10.95
N ILE A 25 -4.82 -7.50 -11.82
CA ILE A 25 -5.58 -8.71 -11.58
C ILE A 25 -4.64 -9.76 -10.98
N ASN A 26 -5.01 -10.27 -9.80
CA ASN A 26 -4.30 -11.37 -9.16
C ASN A 26 -4.84 -12.70 -9.66
N LYS A 27 -3.97 -13.60 -10.05
CA LYS A 27 -4.35 -14.91 -10.57
C LYS A 27 -3.89 -16.01 -9.62
N ASP A 28 -4.73 -17.03 -9.49
CA ASP A 28 -4.37 -18.25 -8.77
C ASP A 28 -3.25 -18.96 -9.54
N ARG A 29 -2.19 -19.36 -8.82
CA ARG A 29 -1.01 -19.99 -9.43
C ARG A 29 -1.33 -21.37 -10.02
N LYS A 30 -2.29 -22.09 -9.44
CA LYS A 30 -2.64 -23.44 -9.86
C LYS A 30 -3.60 -23.46 -11.04
N THR A 31 -4.60 -22.57 -11.04
CA THR A 31 -5.68 -22.57 -12.02
C THR A 31 -5.52 -21.51 -13.10
N GLY A 32 -4.69 -20.48 -12.87
CA GLY A 32 -4.57 -19.32 -13.76
C GLY A 32 -5.80 -18.42 -13.78
N LYS A 33 -6.81 -18.71 -12.94
CA LYS A 33 -8.04 -17.90 -12.86
C LYS A 33 -7.82 -16.69 -11.97
N ALA A 34 -8.54 -15.59 -12.28
CA ALA A 34 -8.53 -14.40 -11.46
C ALA A 34 -9.05 -14.71 -10.06
N SER A 35 -8.27 -14.40 -9.02
CA SER A 35 -8.64 -14.57 -7.61
C SER A 35 -9.15 -13.28 -7.00
N SER A 36 -8.54 -12.15 -7.35
CA SER A 36 -8.92 -10.83 -6.86
C SER A 36 -8.34 -9.76 -7.78
N THR A 37 -8.72 -8.51 -7.55
CA THR A 37 -8.24 -7.36 -8.31
C THR A 37 -7.84 -6.25 -7.35
N ASP A 38 -6.76 -5.53 -7.66
CA ASP A 38 -6.29 -4.38 -6.90
C ASP A 38 -6.52 -3.09 -7.68
N TYR A 39 -7.05 -2.06 -7.01
CA TYR A 39 -7.53 -0.83 -7.63
C TYR A 39 -6.82 0.42 -7.14
N GLY A 40 -6.34 1.22 -8.07
CA GLY A 40 -5.95 2.61 -7.86
C GLY A 40 -4.63 2.81 -7.13
N LEU A 41 -4.46 4.02 -6.60
CA LEU A 41 -3.19 4.48 -6.03
C LEU A 41 -2.62 3.53 -4.96
N MET A 42 -3.44 3.10 -4.01
CA MET A 42 -3.01 2.22 -2.93
C MET A 42 -3.36 0.75 -3.16
N GLN A 43 -3.77 0.40 -4.37
CA GLN A 43 -4.06 -0.98 -4.77
C GLN A 43 -5.03 -1.67 -3.81
N ILE A 44 -6.20 -1.06 -3.64
CA ILE A 44 -7.25 -1.59 -2.77
C ILE A 44 -7.77 -2.90 -3.35
N ASN A 45 -7.67 -3.97 -2.58
CA ASN A 45 -8.10 -5.30 -3.03
C ASN A 45 -9.62 -5.42 -3.12
N SER A 46 -10.09 -6.12 -4.13
CA SER A 46 -11.53 -6.33 -4.38
C SER A 46 -12.27 -6.99 -3.23
N THR A 47 -11.57 -7.71 -2.34
CA THR A 47 -12.18 -8.30 -1.15
C THR A 47 -12.77 -7.27 -0.20
N HIS A 48 -12.31 -6.02 -0.24
CA HIS A 48 -12.85 -4.93 0.58
C HIS A 48 -14.12 -4.30 -0.01
N ILE A 49 -14.42 -4.51 -1.28
CA ILE A 49 -15.50 -3.80 -2.00
C ILE A 49 -16.86 -4.02 -1.37
N PRO A 50 -17.30 -5.26 -1.04
CA PRO A 50 -18.61 -5.45 -0.43
C PRO A 50 -18.81 -4.67 0.86
N LYS A 51 -17.81 -4.65 1.72
CA LYS A 51 -17.85 -3.91 2.98
C LYS A 51 -17.88 -2.40 2.75
N LEU A 52 -17.08 -1.90 1.81
CA LEU A 52 -17.03 -0.47 1.47
C LEU A 52 -18.37 0.02 0.91
N ILE A 53 -19.03 -0.79 0.08
CA ILE A 53 -20.36 -0.48 -0.44
C ILE A 53 -21.38 -0.47 0.70
N LYS A 54 -21.35 -1.48 1.56
CA LYS A 54 -22.26 -1.58 2.70
C LYS A 54 -22.12 -0.39 3.65
N MET A 55 -20.89 0.12 3.83
CA MET A 55 -20.62 1.30 4.66
C MET A 55 -20.98 2.61 3.97
N GLY A 56 -21.33 2.59 2.69
CA GLY A 56 -21.64 3.78 1.91
C GLY A 56 -20.43 4.60 1.49
N VAL A 57 -19.21 4.03 1.61
CA VAL A 57 -17.96 4.72 1.26
C VAL A 57 -17.79 4.80 -0.26
N ILE A 58 -18.14 3.72 -0.96
CA ILE A 58 -18.17 3.67 -2.43
C ILE A 58 -19.50 3.14 -2.88
N LYS A 59 -19.87 3.41 -4.13
CA LYS A 59 -21.06 2.84 -4.78
C LYS A 59 -20.70 1.67 -5.68
N LYS A 60 -19.52 1.72 -6.30
CA LYS A 60 -19.04 0.73 -7.28
C LYS A 60 -17.52 0.68 -7.27
N SER A 61 -16.95 -0.38 -7.81
CA SER A 61 -15.48 -0.56 -7.85
C SER A 61 -14.75 0.56 -8.58
N GLU A 62 -15.35 1.13 -9.62
CA GLU A 62 -14.76 2.23 -10.39
C GLU A 62 -14.49 3.48 -9.55
N ASP A 63 -15.22 3.68 -8.44
CA ASP A 63 -14.96 4.78 -7.53
C ASP A 63 -13.53 4.76 -6.99
N LEU A 64 -12.92 3.57 -6.88
CA LEU A 64 -11.56 3.42 -6.40
C LEU A 64 -10.51 3.94 -7.38
N ILE A 65 -10.82 4.06 -8.66
CA ILE A 65 -9.90 4.58 -9.68
C ILE A 65 -10.27 5.98 -10.15
N THR A 66 -11.52 6.39 -10.04
CA THR A 66 -11.96 7.72 -10.46
C THR A 66 -11.82 8.76 -9.34
N LYS A 67 -11.71 8.32 -8.09
CA LYS A 67 -11.61 9.18 -6.91
C LYS A 67 -10.31 8.89 -6.15
N PRO A 68 -9.17 9.45 -6.61
CA PRO A 68 -7.86 9.10 -6.02
C PRO A 68 -7.73 9.49 -4.54
N CYS A 69 -8.28 10.61 -4.12
CA CYS A 69 -8.25 10.98 -2.69
C CYS A 69 -9.01 9.97 -1.84
N LEU A 70 -10.15 9.49 -2.32
CA LEU A 70 -10.92 8.45 -1.64
C LEU A 70 -10.13 7.15 -1.53
N ASN A 71 -9.44 6.77 -2.60
CA ASN A 71 -8.57 5.58 -2.60
C ASN A 71 -7.52 5.67 -1.49
N ILE A 72 -6.83 6.82 -1.37
CA ILE A 72 -5.82 7.04 -0.34
C ILE A 72 -6.43 6.99 1.07
N HIS A 73 -7.60 7.60 1.27
CA HIS A 73 -8.29 7.53 2.57
C HIS A 73 -8.63 6.09 2.95
N ILE A 74 -9.14 5.31 2.01
CA ILE A 74 -9.46 3.90 2.24
C ILE A 74 -8.19 3.11 2.56
N GLY A 75 -7.13 3.28 1.78
CA GLY A 75 -5.85 2.61 2.02
C GLY A 75 -5.25 2.96 3.38
N SER A 76 -5.33 4.23 3.77
CA SER A 76 -4.90 4.69 5.08
C SER A 76 -5.68 4.00 6.21
N TRP A 77 -6.99 3.89 6.07
CA TRP A 77 -7.84 3.20 7.04
C TRP A 77 -7.49 1.71 7.14
N ILE A 78 -7.27 1.04 6.01
CA ILE A 78 -6.86 -0.37 6.00
C ILE A 78 -5.51 -0.53 6.71
N LEU A 79 -4.53 0.30 6.40
CA LEU A 79 -3.21 0.25 7.03
C LEU A 79 -3.30 0.50 8.54
N ALA A 80 -4.10 1.48 8.96
CA ALA A 80 -4.32 1.75 10.39
C ALA A 80 -4.88 0.53 11.11
N ARG A 81 -5.81 -0.20 10.49
CA ARG A 81 -6.34 -1.45 11.05
C ARG A 81 -5.26 -2.53 11.15
N HIS A 82 -4.39 -2.65 10.16
CA HIS A 82 -3.26 -3.57 10.23
C HIS A 82 -2.34 -3.23 11.41
N PHE A 83 -2.04 -1.96 11.61
CA PHE A 83 -1.24 -1.52 12.76
C PHE A 83 -1.91 -1.81 14.11
N GLN A 84 -3.23 -1.82 14.16
CA GLN A 84 -3.95 -2.26 15.37
C GLN A 84 -3.78 -3.76 15.63
N ILE A 85 -3.61 -4.56 14.58
CA ILE A 85 -3.48 -6.01 14.70
C ILE A 85 -2.05 -6.40 15.07
N CYS A 86 -1.04 -5.89 14.38
CA CYS A 86 0.35 -6.34 14.55
C CYS A 86 1.32 -5.26 15.08
N GLY A 87 0.82 -4.09 15.44
CA GLY A 87 1.63 -3.01 15.99
C GLY A 87 2.23 -2.10 14.93
N VAL A 88 2.72 -0.93 15.35
CA VAL A 88 3.32 0.04 14.44
C VAL A 88 4.78 -0.33 14.21
N SER A 89 5.07 -0.99 13.09
CA SER A 89 6.41 -1.41 12.69
C SER A 89 6.51 -1.52 11.18
N TRP A 90 7.72 -1.55 10.67
CA TRP A 90 7.95 -1.77 9.24
C TRP A 90 7.47 -3.15 8.79
N ASN A 91 7.69 -4.19 9.61
CA ASN A 91 7.18 -5.53 9.27
C ASN A 91 5.65 -5.54 9.20
N CYS A 92 4.98 -4.90 10.16
CA CYS A 92 3.52 -4.80 10.14
C CYS A 92 3.02 -4.00 8.92
N LEU A 93 3.73 -2.96 8.52
CA LEU A 93 3.43 -2.26 7.26
C LEU A 93 3.47 -3.24 6.09
N GLY A 94 4.40 -4.18 6.10
CA GLY A 94 4.51 -5.22 5.07
C GLY A 94 3.26 -6.09 4.96
N SER A 95 2.48 -6.22 6.04
CA SER A 95 1.23 -6.98 6.00
C SER A 95 0.18 -6.39 5.06
N TYR A 96 0.27 -5.11 4.76
CA TYR A 96 -0.59 -4.46 3.78
C TYR A 96 -0.55 -5.16 2.42
N ASN A 97 0.63 -5.61 2.01
CA ASN A 97 0.83 -6.36 0.77
C ASN A 97 0.76 -7.88 0.98
N ALA A 98 1.40 -8.40 2.02
CA ALA A 98 1.66 -9.83 2.17
C ALA A 98 0.75 -10.55 3.17
N GLY A 99 -0.09 -9.80 3.93
CA GLY A 99 -0.95 -10.39 4.95
C GLY A 99 -0.20 -10.78 6.22
N PHE A 100 -0.90 -11.51 7.10
CA PHE A 100 -0.43 -11.75 8.47
C PHE A 100 0.12 -13.17 8.71
N ARG A 101 0.11 -14.06 7.72
CA ARG A 101 0.57 -15.44 7.90
C ARG A 101 2.02 -15.47 8.33
N LYS A 102 2.36 -16.41 9.23
CA LYS A 102 3.73 -16.55 9.76
C LYS A 102 4.75 -16.85 8.65
N ASP A 103 4.36 -17.65 7.66
CA ASP A 103 5.24 -18.02 6.54
C ASP A 103 5.46 -16.86 5.54
N ARG A 104 4.84 -15.71 5.76
CA ARG A 104 4.99 -14.52 4.91
C ARG A 104 5.88 -13.44 5.54
N HIS A 105 6.61 -13.77 6.60
CA HIS A 105 7.47 -12.80 7.29
C HIS A 105 8.48 -12.14 6.35
N GLU A 106 9.18 -12.93 5.55
CA GLU A 106 10.16 -12.38 4.60
C GLU A 106 9.51 -11.53 3.52
N THR A 107 8.35 -11.93 3.04
CA THR A 107 7.61 -11.15 2.03
C THR A 107 7.22 -9.79 2.61
N ARG A 108 6.78 -9.75 3.88
CA ARG A 108 6.52 -8.49 4.58
C ARG A 108 7.76 -7.61 4.68
N GLU A 109 8.91 -8.22 5.04
CA GLU A 109 10.19 -7.50 5.14
C GLU A 109 10.62 -6.92 3.79
N GLN A 110 10.50 -7.67 2.72
CA GLN A 110 10.84 -7.22 1.37
C GLN A 110 9.98 -6.03 0.94
N TYR A 111 8.67 -6.10 1.20
CA TYR A 111 7.75 -5.00 0.91
C TYR A 111 8.08 -3.78 1.76
N ALA A 112 8.30 -3.97 3.05
CA ALA A 112 8.64 -2.89 3.97
C ALA A 112 9.95 -2.19 3.55
N ASN A 113 10.95 -2.96 3.14
CA ASN A 113 12.21 -2.42 2.64
C ASN A 113 12.03 -1.61 1.35
N LYS A 114 11.17 -2.08 0.45
CA LYS A 114 10.84 -1.35 -0.78
C LYS A 114 10.21 0.00 -0.45
N VAL A 115 9.20 0.02 0.41
CA VAL A 115 8.52 1.25 0.82
C VAL A 115 9.47 2.17 1.58
N TRP A 116 10.29 1.61 2.48
CA TRP A 116 11.30 2.37 3.23
C TRP A 116 12.25 3.12 2.29
N ARG A 117 12.75 2.46 1.26
CA ARG A 117 13.66 3.09 0.29
C ARG A 117 13.00 4.26 -0.43
N ILE A 118 11.75 4.08 -0.85
CA ILE A 118 10.98 5.15 -1.49
C ILE A 118 10.75 6.30 -0.52
N TYR A 119 10.32 6.01 0.69
CA TYR A 119 10.07 6.99 1.75
C TYR A 119 11.34 7.78 2.09
N ARG A 120 12.44 7.07 2.26
CA ARG A 120 13.76 7.66 2.52
C ARG A 120 14.15 8.64 1.41
N ASP A 121 13.99 8.23 0.16
CA ASP A 121 14.35 9.06 -0.99
C ASP A 121 13.45 10.30 -1.06
N MET A 122 12.16 10.15 -0.78
CA MET A 122 11.23 11.28 -0.73
C MET A 122 11.54 12.27 0.39
N LYS A 123 11.99 11.77 1.53
CA LYS A 123 12.44 12.62 2.65
C LYS A 123 13.80 13.26 2.42
N GLY A 124 14.57 12.76 1.47
CA GLY A 124 15.94 13.23 1.26
C GLY A 124 16.90 12.77 2.36
N ILE A 125 16.64 11.63 2.99
CA ILE A 125 17.51 11.08 4.02
C ILE A 125 18.74 10.45 3.38
N CYS A 126 19.95 10.92 3.80
CA CYS A 126 21.20 10.34 3.36
C CYS A 126 21.66 9.28 4.35
N LEU A 127 21.89 8.06 3.85
CA LEU A 127 22.56 7.03 4.63
C LEU A 127 24.09 7.16 4.51
N PRO A 128 24.86 6.72 5.53
CA PRO A 128 26.32 6.72 5.44
C PRO A 128 26.79 5.97 4.20
N GLY A 129 27.68 6.58 3.43
CA GLY A 129 28.23 6.00 2.21
C GLY A 129 27.38 6.17 0.95
N GLN A 130 26.20 6.76 1.08
CA GLN A 130 25.38 7.11 -0.09
C GLN A 130 25.51 8.59 -0.40
N GLY A 131 26.23 8.91 -1.45
CA GLY A 131 26.27 10.25 -2.02
C GLY A 131 25.43 10.31 -3.27
N GLY A 132 24.64 11.37 -3.46
CA GLY A 132 23.86 11.55 -4.67
C GLY A 132 23.03 12.81 -4.63
N ARG A 133 22.52 13.21 -5.81
CA ARG A 133 21.73 14.43 -5.99
C ARG A 133 20.43 14.46 -5.19
N GLN A 134 19.96 13.30 -4.74
CA GLN A 134 18.70 13.16 -4.00
C GLN A 134 18.90 13.20 -2.48
N CYS A 135 20.14 13.15 -2.03
CA CYS A 135 20.46 13.29 -0.61
C CYS A 135 20.43 14.77 -0.24
N ARG A 136 19.33 15.21 0.37
CA ARG A 136 19.25 16.55 0.94
C ARG A 136 19.51 16.47 2.43
N GLN A 137 20.44 17.28 2.90
CA GLN A 137 20.57 17.53 4.33
C GLN A 137 19.42 18.44 4.73
N SER A 138 18.58 17.95 5.58
CA SER A 138 17.53 18.76 6.20
C SER A 138 18.10 19.51 7.40
#